data_b88f031215191d44023909b3b4a00e9b
#
_entry.id   b88f031215191d44023909b3b4a00e9b
#
_cell.length_a   1.000
_cell.length_b   1.000
_cell.length_c   1.000
_cell.angle_alpha   90.00
_cell.angle_beta   90.00
_cell.angle_gamma   90.00
#
_symmetry.space_group_name_H-M   'P 1'
#
loop_
_entity.id
_entity.type
_entity.pdbx_description
1 polymer ?
#
loop_
_entity_poly.entity_id
_entity_poly.type
_entity_poly.pdbx_seq_one_letter_code
_entity_poly.pdbx_strand_id
1 'polypeptide(L)'
;MRESSLTSAELGALDRLELELRKLPEVLAVGFEGPTEGAAITEDVLITVHLFVTEDASHDVVEQQALDLGRIHMDRPLRIAIAPEGQGARSAQAPAPGRQRVRLHEVSLAPDGSVVQVELSFEGANVTGTGTAAALTGAVEATLAGLRDLGWVVPFSISSAARLTVGGTAAVLVHLTGSPGERFGVGAGPAPQRAAAKATLHALNRWLDHPANRPVSQRNRPA
;
A
#
# COMPACT_ATOMS: atom_id res chain seq x y z
N MET A 1 31.56 -1.92 5.64
CA MET A 1 30.28 -1.16 5.59
C MET A 1 29.23 -2.08 6.20
N ARG A 2 28.68 -1.73 7.36
CA ARG A 2 27.60 -2.52 7.97
C ARG A 2 26.29 -2.07 7.34
N GLU A 3 25.59 -2.98 6.71
CA GLU A 3 24.20 -2.78 6.26
C GLU A 3 23.35 -2.54 7.51
N SER A 4 22.84 -1.35 7.64
CA SER A 4 21.98 -0.95 8.75
C SER A 4 20.54 -1.26 8.38
N SER A 5 20.21 -2.52 8.33
CA SER A 5 18.82 -3.00 8.35
C SER A 5 18.30 -2.96 9.79
N LEU A 6 17.01 -2.67 9.97
CA LEU A 6 16.35 -2.78 11.27
C LEU A 6 16.58 -4.19 11.82
N THR A 7 16.95 -4.28 13.08
CA THR A 7 17.12 -5.57 13.77
C THR A 7 15.76 -6.25 13.93
N SER A 8 15.76 -7.58 14.10
CA SER A 8 14.53 -8.34 14.38
C SER A 8 13.80 -7.83 15.63
N ALA A 9 14.55 -7.33 16.63
CA ALA A 9 13.99 -6.74 17.84
C ALA A 9 13.29 -5.39 17.54
N GLU A 10 13.88 -4.54 16.70
CA GLU A 10 13.28 -3.27 16.27
C GLU A 10 12.04 -3.48 15.42
N LEU A 11 12.04 -4.47 14.53
CA LEU A 11 10.84 -4.85 13.77
C LEU A 11 9.71 -5.30 14.70
N GLY A 12 10.00 -6.14 15.69
CA GLY A 12 9.00 -6.56 16.67
C GLY A 12 8.53 -5.41 17.60
N ALA A 13 9.33 -4.38 17.79
CA ALA A 13 8.93 -3.16 18.52
C ALA A 13 8.00 -2.29 17.66
N LEU A 14 8.29 -2.15 16.36
CA LEU A 14 7.42 -1.44 15.41
C LEU A 14 6.06 -2.12 15.24
N ASP A 15 6.02 -3.45 15.17
CA ASP A 15 4.76 -4.21 15.10
C ASP A 15 3.88 -3.96 16.34
N ARG A 16 4.50 -3.95 17.54
CA ARG A 16 3.78 -3.64 18.78
C ARG A 16 3.29 -2.21 18.82
N LEU A 17 4.13 -1.26 18.42
CA LEU A 17 3.75 0.15 18.33
C LEU A 17 2.58 0.35 17.35
N GLU A 18 2.60 -0.31 16.19
CA GLU A 18 1.50 -0.26 15.23
C GLU A 18 0.18 -0.73 15.85
N LEU A 19 0.21 -1.85 16.57
CA LEU A 19 -0.98 -2.39 17.24
C LEU A 19 -1.54 -1.43 18.29
N GLU A 20 -0.69 -0.77 19.06
CA GLU A 20 -1.15 0.20 20.08
C GLU A 20 -1.67 1.48 19.44
N LEU A 21 -1.02 2.01 18.40
CA LEU A 21 -1.49 3.18 17.67
C LEU A 21 -2.85 2.95 17.01
N ARG A 22 -3.11 1.75 16.51
CA ARG A 22 -4.41 1.38 15.93
C ARG A 22 -5.54 1.26 16.95
N LYS A 23 -5.24 1.20 18.25
CA LYS A 23 -6.25 1.21 19.31
C LYS A 23 -6.73 2.62 19.65
N LEU A 24 -6.03 3.66 19.21
CA LEU A 24 -6.48 5.04 19.40
C LEU A 24 -7.75 5.25 18.56
N PRO A 25 -8.86 5.74 19.19
CA PRO A 25 -10.18 5.75 18.56
C PRO A 25 -10.26 6.62 17.30
N GLU A 26 -9.39 7.61 17.19
CA GLU A 26 -9.35 8.56 16.09
C GLU A 26 -8.38 8.15 14.98
N VAL A 27 -7.62 7.07 15.16
CA VAL A 27 -6.63 6.57 14.19
C VAL A 27 -7.25 5.54 13.27
N LEU A 28 -7.32 5.85 11.98
CA LEU A 28 -7.87 5.00 10.93
C LEU A 28 -6.83 4.06 10.33
N ALA A 29 -5.59 4.55 10.18
CA ALA A 29 -4.49 3.75 9.66
C ALA A 29 -3.14 4.27 10.16
N VAL A 30 -2.16 3.36 10.20
CA VAL A 30 -0.78 3.64 10.62
C VAL A 30 0.15 3.17 9.51
N GLY A 31 1.14 3.98 9.19
CA GLY A 31 2.21 3.63 8.26
C GLY A 31 3.57 4.00 8.86
N PHE A 32 4.62 3.27 8.49
CA PHE A 32 5.99 3.59 8.89
C PHE A 32 6.83 3.87 7.67
N GLU A 33 7.60 4.95 7.75
CA GLU A 33 8.64 5.27 6.78
C GLU A 33 9.99 5.15 7.50
N GLY A 34 10.75 4.13 7.10
CA GLY A 34 12.11 3.90 7.58
C GLY A 34 13.15 4.58 6.68
N PRO A 35 14.42 4.51 7.05
CA PRO A 35 15.51 5.01 6.21
C PRO A 35 15.48 4.34 4.84
N THR A 36 15.58 5.14 3.79
CA THR A 36 15.66 4.65 2.42
C THR A 36 16.93 3.80 2.26
N GLU A 37 16.84 2.63 1.62
CA GLU A 37 18.01 1.81 1.28
C GLU A 37 19.07 2.68 0.60
N GLY A 38 20.28 2.68 1.16
CA GLY A 38 21.42 3.47 0.65
C GLY A 38 21.68 4.82 1.35
N ALA A 39 20.83 5.28 2.24
CA ALA A 39 21.15 6.41 3.08
C ALA A 39 22.19 5.99 4.13
N ALA A 40 23.29 6.73 4.23
CA ALA A 40 24.25 6.54 5.32
C ALA A 40 23.51 6.75 6.65
N ILE A 41 23.37 5.69 7.45
CA ILE A 41 22.71 5.79 8.74
C ILE A 41 23.69 6.47 9.70
N THR A 42 23.48 7.75 9.92
CA THR A 42 23.93 8.43 11.13
C THR A 42 22.98 8.06 12.27
N GLU A 43 23.44 8.14 13.51
CA GLU A 43 22.67 7.75 14.72
C GLU A 43 21.32 8.48 14.88
N ASP A 44 21.05 9.50 14.04
CA ASP A 44 19.85 10.36 14.05
C ASP A 44 18.80 9.98 13.00
N VAL A 45 18.81 8.77 12.44
CA VAL A 45 17.78 8.39 11.47
C VAL A 45 16.44 8.18 12.18
N LEU A 46 15.59 9.18 12.05
CA LEU A 46 14.22 9.20 12.55
C LEU A 46 13.35 8.23 11.76
N ILE A 47 12.61 7.39 12.48
CA ILE A 47 11.48 6.65 11.90
C ILE A 47 10.28 7.60 11.86
N THR A 48 9.72 7.81 10.68
CA THR A 48 8.48 8.60 10.55
C THR A 48 7.28 7.68 10.65
N VAL A 49 6.39 7.98 11.58
CA VAL A 49 5.09 7.31 11.75
C VAL A 49 4.04 8.18 11.10
N HIS A 50 3.38 7.66 10.07
CA HIS A 50 2.27 8.32 9.39
C HIS A 50 0.96 7.84 10.00
N LEU A 51 0.21 8.76 10.61
CA LEU A 51 -1.12 8.50 11.17
C LEU A 51 -2.17 9.12 10.27
N PHE A 52 -3.14 8.32 9.84
CA PHE A 52 -4.34 8.77 9.19
C PHE A 52 -5.44 8.79 10.24
N VAL A 53 -6.02 9.96 10.46
CA VAL A 53 -7.00 10.19 11.55
C VAL A 53 -8.34 10.64 10.98
N THR A 54 -9.40 10.50 11.78
CA THR A 54 -10.74 11.01 11.45
C THR A 54 -10.71 12.54 11.30
N GLU A 55 -11.68 13.10 10.56
CA GLU A 55 -11.72 14.52 10.22
C GLU A 55 -11.87 15.41 11.47
N ASP A 56 -12.52 14.91 12.51
CA ASP A 56 -12.80 15.57 13.78
C ASP A 56 -11.72 15.31 14.85
N ALA A 57 -10.66 14.55 14.51
CA ALA A 57 -9.60 14.25 15.47
C ALA A 57 -8.83 15.50 15.88
N SER A 58 -8.55 15.61 17.16
CA SER A 58 -7.60 16.61 17.65
C SER A 58 -6.17 16.16 17.34
N HIS A 59 -5.57 16.76 16.31
CA HIS A 59 -4.23 16.39 15.86
C HIS A 59 -3.20 16.45 16.99
N ASP A 60 -3.23 17.50 17.81
CA ASP A 60 -2.29 17.68 18.94
C ASP A 60 -2.42 16.56 19.98
N VAL A 61 -3.65 16.10 20.24
CA VAL A 61 -3.91 15.01 21.20
C VAL A 61 -3.41 13.68 20.63
N VAL A 62 -3.72 13.39 19.38
CA VAL A 62 -3.29 12.16 18.73
C VAL A 62 -1.77 12.13 18.59
N GLU A 63 -1.13 13.24 18.21
CA GLU A 63 0.32 13.36 18.13
C GLU A 63 0.98 13.08 19.47
N GLN A 64 0.49 13.70 20.55
CA GLN A 64 1.05 13.50 21.89
C GLN A 64 0.90 12.04 22.34
N GLN A 65 -0.27 11.42 22.14
CA GLN A 65 -0.49 10.01 22.46
C GLN A 65 0.42 9.08 21.65
N ALA A 66 0.61 9.36 20.37
CA ALA A 66 1.49 8.59 19.51
C ALA A 66 2.95 8.71 19.92
N LEU A 67 3.40 9.91 20.30
CA LEU A 67 4.75 10.12 20.83
C LEU A 67 4.97 9.39 22.16
N ASP A 68 3.98 9.38 23.04
CA ASP A 68 4.06 8.68 24.32
C ASP A 68 4.11 7.15 24.13
N LEU A 69 3.30 6.60 23.23
CA LEU A 69 3.39 5.19 22.83
C LEU A 69 4.74 4.89 22.17
N GLY A 70 5.22 5.78 21.33
CA GLY A 70 6.54 5.66 20.73
C GLY A 70 7.66 5.53 21.76
N ARG A 71 7.65 6.37 22.79
CA ARG A 71 8.64 6.31 23.89
C ARG A 71 8.59 5.02 24.70
N ILE A 72 7.41 4.39 24.80
CA ILE A 72 7.23 3.12 25.53
C ILE A 72 7.80 1.93 24.73
N HIS A 73 7.63 1.94 23.41
CA HIS A 73 7.91 0.79 22.56
C HIS A 73 9.24 0.88 21.80
N MET A 74 9.78 2.11 21.62
CA MET A 74 10.96 2.35 20.80
C MET A 74 12.04 3.08 21.60
N ASP A 75 13.27 2.59 21.50
CA ASP A 75 14.45 3.25 22.09
C ASP A 75 14.98 4.42 21.23
N ARG A 76 14.31 4.72 20.14
CA ARG A 76 14.70 5.77 19.18
C ARG A 76 13.65 6.85 19.09
N PRO A 77 14.05 8.11 18.80
CA PRO A 77 13.13 9.18 18.56
C PRO A 77 12.29 8.89 17.29
N LEU A 78 10.98 9.17 17.39
CA LEU A 78 10.04 9.05 16.30
C LEU A 78 9.60 10.43 15.82
N ARG A 79 9.31 10.54 14.56
CA ARG A 79 8.59 11.68 13.98
C ARG A 79 7.15 11.24 13.67
N ILE A 80 6.19 12.01 14.14
CA ILE A 80 4.78 11.77 13.84
C ILE A 80 4.36 12.70 12.69
N ALA A 81 3.72 12.14 11.70
CA ALA A 81 3.10 12.86 10.58
C ALA A 81 1.62 12.52 10.56
N ILE A 82 0.74 13.48 10.82
CA ILE A 82 -0.71 13.29 10.86
C ILE A 82 -1.34 13.81 9.58
N ALA A 83 -2.21 13.00 8.98
CA ALA A 83 -3.02 13.38 7.84
C ALA A 83 -4.51 13.12 8.16
N PRO A 84 -5.39 14.12 8.01
CA PRO A 84 -6.83 13.93 8.19
C PRO A 84 -7.41 13.03 7.08
N GLU A 85 -8.55 12.39 7.40
CA GLU A 85 -9.32 11.62 6.43
C GLU A 85 -9.65 12.47 5.19
N GLY A 86 -9.35 11.97 4.00
CA GLY A 86 -9.54 12.72 2.73
C GLY A 86 -8.28 13.43 2.22
N GLN A 87 -7.33 13.83 3.07
CA GLN A 87 -6.01 14.28 2.60
C GLN A 87 -5.03 13.12 2.43
N GLY A 88 -5.18 12.03 3.17
CA GLY A 88 -4.34 10.83 3.06
C GLY A 88 -4.40 10.16 1.67
N ALA A 89 -5.51 10.30 0.95
CA ALA A 89 -5.57 9.91 -0.46
C ALA A 89 -4.83 10.90 -1.39
N ARG A 90 -4.52 12.12 -0.91
CA ARG A 90 -3.83 13.17 -1.69
C ARG A 90 -2.42 13.48 -1.17
N SER A 91 -2.13 13.16 0.10
CA SER A 91 -0.84 13.49 0.76
C SER A 91 0.04 12.28 1.07
N ALA A 92 -0.31 11.06 0.59
CA ALA A 92 0.74 10.09 0.32
C ALA A 92 1.64 10.75 -0.73
N GLN A 93 2.57 11.60 -0.26
CA GLN A 93 3.57 12.34 -1.01
C GLN A 93 3.15 12.62 -2.45
N ALA A 94 2.96 13.89 -2.82
CA ALA A 94 3.15 14.22 -4.24
C ALA A 94 4.39 13.43 -4.67
N PRO A 95 4.27 12.47 -5.59
CA PRO A 95 5.37 11.60 -5.93
C PRO A 95 6.56 12.49 -6.18
N ALA A 96 7.70 12.19 -5.55
CA ALA A 96 8.93 12.89 -5.85
C ALA A 96 8.98 13.03 -7.37
N PRO A 97 9.28 14.24 -7.91
CA PRO A 97 9.15 14.49 -9.35
C PRO A 97 9.90 13.36 -10.07
N GLY A 98 9.17 12.48 -10.75
CA GLY A 98 9.70 11.29 -11.43
C GLY A 98 9.13 9.93 -11.02
N ARG A 99 8.44 9.77 -9.90
CA ARG A 99 7.80 8.47 -9.56
C ARG A 99 6.35 8.44 -10.06
N GLN A 100 6.16 7.94 -11.24
CA GLN A 100 4.83 7.64 -11.76
C GLN A 100 4.35 6.29 -11.19
N ARG A 101 3.13 6.28 -10.65
CA ARG A 101 2.50 5.07 -10.09
C ARG A 101 1.34 4.62 -10.94
N VAL A 102 1.08 3.32 -10.94
CA VAL A 102 -0.16 2.77 -11.52
C VAL A 102 -1.35 3.35 -10.77
N ARG A 103 -2.32 3.89 -11.52
CA ARG A 103 -3.56 4.44 -10.96
C ARG A 103 -4.73 3.54 -11.31
N LEU A 104 -5.55 3.26 -10.33
CA LEU A 104 -6.84 2.58 -10.48
C LEU A 104 -7.92 3.64 -10.73
N HIS A 105 -8.51 3.63 -11.90
CA HIS A 105 -9.61 4.53 -12.24
C HIS A 105 -10.97 3.95 -11.87
N GLU A 106 -11.30 2.83 -12.47
CA GLU A 106 -12.61 2.22 -12.33
C GLU A 106 -12.52 0.71 -12.14
N VAL A 107 -13.52 0.18 -11.44
CA VAL A 107 -13.81 -1.25 -11.39
C VAL A 107 -15.29 -1.40 -11.62
N SER A 108 -15.65 -2.08 -12.70
CA SER A 108 -17.02 -2.30 -13.13
C SER A 108 -17.29 -3.78 -13.38
N LEU A 109 -18.57 -4.15 -13.37
CA LEU A 109 -19.03 -5.46 -13.79
C LEU A 109 -19.61 -5.32 -15.21
N ALA A 110 -19.36 -6.29 -16.06
CA ALA A 110 -20.04 -6.38 -17.33
C ALA A 110 -21.58 -6.45 -17.11
N PRO A 111 -22.40 -5.98 -18.05
CA PRO A 111 -23.85 -5.92 -17.87
C PRO A 111 -24.50 -7.27 -17.53
N ASP A 112 -23.92 -8.37 -17.98
CA ASP A 112 -24.36 -9.75 -17.68
C ASP A 112 -23.78 -10.28 -16.35
N GLY A 113 -22.96 -9.50 -15.65
CA GLY A 113 -22.34 -9.89 -14.41
C GLY A 113 -21.25 -10.96 -14.54
N SER A 114 -20.86 -11.35 -15.74
CA SER A 114 -19.93 -12.47 -15.98
C SER A 114 -18.46 -12.08 -15.85
N VAL A 115 -18.13 -10.80 -16.03
CA VAL A 115 -16.75 -10.30 -16.10
C VAL A 115 -16.58 -9.07 -15.21
N VAL A 116 -15.49 -9.02 -14.45
CA VAL A 116 -14.99 -7.81 -13.80
C VAL A 116 -14.03 -7.10 -14.75
N GLN A 117 -14.20 -5.81 -14.91
CA GLN A 117 -13.30 -4.93 -15.65
C GLN A 117 -12.59 -3.98 -14.68
N VAL A 118 -11.30 -3.85 -14.84
CA VAL A 118 -10.45 -2.94 -14.03
C VAL A 118 -9.71 -2.01 -14.97
N GLU A 119 -10.01 -0.72 -14.88
CA GLU A 119 -9.32 0.31 -15.63
C GLU A 119 -8.11 0.82 -14.87
N LEU A 120 -6.92 0.69 -15.46
CA LEU A 120 -5.64 1.13 -14.93
C LEU A 120 -5.00 2.14 -15.86
N SER A 121 -4.23 3.08 -15.28
CA SER A 121 -3.36 3.94 -16.07
C SER A 121 -1.95 3.99 -15.50
N PHE A 122 -1.01 4.21 -16.43
CA PHE A 122 0.39 4.43 -16.11
C PHE A 122 1.04 5.26 -17.22
N GLU A 123 1.68 6.38 -16.88
CA GLU A 123 2.39 7.27 -17.81
C GLU A 123 1.57 7.71 -19.04
N GLY A 124 0.27 7.93 -18.85
CA GLY A 124 -0.64 8.34 -19.91
C GLY A 124 -1.21 7.19 -20.75
N ALA A 125 -0.73 5.96 -20.58
CA ALA A 125 -1.37 4.77 -21.14
C ALA A 125 -2.54 4.33 -20.24
N ASN A 126 -3.69 4.03 -20.84
CA ASN A 126 -4.86 3.47 -20.18
C ASN A 126 -5.11 2.08 -20.73
N VAL A 127 -5.43 1.14 -19.85
CA VAL A 127 -5.77 -0.24 -20.19
C VAL A 127 -6.95 -0.72 -19.37
N THR A 128 -7.67 -1.69 -19.89
CA THR A 128 -8.75 -2.38 -19.19
C THR A 128 -8.41 -3.85 -19.07
N GLY A 129 -8.03 -4.28 -17.89
CA GLY A 129 -7.88 -5.70 -17.59
C GLY A 129 -9.23 -6.34 -17.30
N THR A 130 -9.37 -7.61 -17.62
CA THR A 130 -10.60 -8.39 -17.41
C THR A 130 -10.31 -9.63 -16.57
N GLY A 131 -11.30 -10.02 -15.75
CA GLY A 131 -11.25 -11.23 -14.95
C GLY A 131 -12.65 -11.80 -14.77
N THR A 132 -12.74 -13.08 -14.38
CA THR A 132 -14.03 -13.74 -14.17
C THR A 132 -14.78 -13.10 -13.00
N ALA A 133 -16.08 -12.87 -13.12
CA ALA A 133 -16.88 -12.18 -12.10
C ALA A 133 -17.13 -13.00 -10.82
N ALA A 134 -16.72 -14.23 -10.80
CA ALA A 134 -16.88 -15.09 -9.64
C ALA A 134 -15.98 -14.58 -8.48
N ALA A 135 -16.60 -13.87 -7.55
CA ALA A 135 -16.01 -13.40 -6.31
C ALA A 135 -14.93 -12.29 -6.45
N LEU A 136 -14.13 -12.11 -5.39
CA LEU A 136 -13.05 -11.13 -5.30
C LEU A 136 -11.88 -11.45 -6.23
N THR A 137 -11.70 -12.73 -6.54
CA THR A 137 -10.63 -13.25 -7.41
C THR A 137 -10.66 -12.64 -8.80
N GLY A 138 -11.85 -12.44 -9.37
CA GLY A 138 -12.01 -11.82 -10.68
C GLY A 138 -11.41 -10.39 -10.74
N ALA A 139 -11.59 -9.59 -9.70
CA ALA A 139 -10.99 -8.26 -9.64
C ALA A 139 -9.46 -8.30 -9.49
N VAL A 140 -8.93 -9.30 -8.78
CA VAL A 140 -7.47 -9.53 -8.68
C VAL A 140 -6.93 -9.94 -10.05
N GLU A 141 -7.56 -10.92 -10.73
CA GLU A 141 -7.18 -11.38 -12.07
C GLU A 141 -7.19 -10.21 -13.08
N ALA A 142 -8.27 -9.42 -13.08
CA ALA A 142 -8.41 -8.24 -13.93
C ALA A 142 -7.28 -7.22 -13.68
N THR A 143 -6.92 -6.98 -12.40
CA THR A 143 -5.83 -6.08 -12.06
C THR A 143 -4.48 -6.61 -12.55
N LEU A 144 -4.22 -7.90 -12.37
CA LEU A 144 -2.98 -8.53 -12.86
C LEU A 144 -2.92 -8.54 -14.41
N ALA A 145 -4.05 -8.76 -15.08
CA ALA A 145 -4.15 -8.68 -16.56
C ALA A 145 -3.84 -7.26 -17.03
N GLY A 146 -4.49 -6.24 -16.47
CA GLY A 146 -4.22 -4.84 -16.80
C GLY A 146 -2.76 -4.44 -16.58
N LEU A 147 -2.10 -4.93 -15.53
CA LEU A 147 -0.66 -4.69 -15.34
C LEU A 147 0.18 -5.32 -16.45
N ARG A 148 -0.18 -6.53 -16.93
CA ARG A 148 0.51 -7.15 -18.07
C ARG A 148 0.29 -6.37 -19.36
N ASP A 149 -0.90 -5.87 -19.60
CA ASP A 149 -1.25 -5.04 -20.76
C ASP A 149 -0.52 -3.68 -20.73
N LEU A 150 -0.21 -3.15 -19.53
CA LEU A 150 0.68 -2.00 -19.35
C LEU A 150 2.17 -2.35 -19.54
N GLY A 151 2.50 -3.61 -19.83
CA GLY A 151 3.85 -4.07 -20.16
C GLY A 151 4.68 -4.61 -19.00
N TRP A 152 4.07 -4.82 -17.82
CA TRP A 152 4.79 -5.51 -16.72
C TRP A 152 4.81 -7.02 -16.93
N VAL A 153 5.96 -7.64 -16.70
CA VAL A 153 6.07 -9.10 -16.58
C VAL A 153 5.71 -9.51 -15.16
N VAL A 154 4.41 -9.64 -14.87
CA VAL A 154 3.90 -9.92 -13.52
C VAL A 154 4.05 -11.40 -13.18
N PRO A 155 5.03 -11.80 -12.32
CA PRO A 155 5.33 -13.19 -11.99
C PRO A 155 4.49 -13.72 -10.82
N PHE A 156 3.33 -13.11 -10.57
CA PHE A 156 2.44 -13.44 -9.48
C PHE A 156 1.12 -13.98 -10.00
N SER A 157 0.58 -14.93 -9.23
CA SER A 157 -0.78 -15.46 -9.35
C SER A 157 -1.51 -15.29 -8.01
N ILE A 158 -2.85 -15.31 -8.09
CA ILE A 158 -3.67 -15.27 -6.88
C ILE A 158 -3.59 -16.61 -6.14
N SER A 159 -3.32 -16.53 -4.84
CA SER A 159 -3.46 -17.65 -3.90
C SER A 159 -4.81 -17.60 -3.20
N SER A 160 -5.18 -16.42 -2.68
CA SER A 160 -6.48 -16.21 -2.03
C SER A 160 -6.89 -14.73 -2.03
N ALA A 161 -8.20 -14.50 -1.89
CA ALA A 161 -8.77 -13.19 -1.57
C ALA A 161 -9.90 -13.37 -0.56
N ALA A 162 -9.85 -12.63 0.55
CA ALA A 162 -10.80 -12.75 1.65
C ALA A 162 -11.36 -11.39 2.04
N ARG A 163 -12.66 -11.36 2.37
CA ARG A 163 -13.28 -10.17 2.99
C ARG A 163 -12.90 -10.11 4.47
N LEU A 164 -12.60 -8.92 4.91
CA LEU A 164 -12.32 -8.59 6.30
C LEU A 164 -13.23 -7.46 6.74
N THR A 165 -13.43 -7.34 8.04
CA THR A 165 -14.00 -6.15 8.65
C THR A 165 -13.00 -5.63 9.68
N VAL A 166 -12.52 -4.42 9.48
CA VAL A 166 -11.55 -3.78 10.36
C VAL A 166 -12.16 -2.47 10.84
N GLY A 167 -12.38 -2.35 12.16
CA GLY A 167 -12.99 -1.14 12.74
C GLY A 167 -14.35 -0.78 12.13
N GLY A 168 -15.17 -1.78 11.74
CA GLY A 168 -16.46 -1.55 11.07
C GLY A 168 -16.35 -1.26 9.56
N THR A 169 -15.16 -1.09 9.01
CA THR A 169 -14.93 -0.84 7.59
C THR A 169 -14.73 -2.15 6.85
N ALA A 170 -15.44 -2.33 5.73
CA ALA A 170 -15.24 -3.47 4.84
C ALA A 170 -13.89 -3.34 4.11
N ALA A 171 -13.10 -4.40 4.18
CA ALA A 171 -11.80 -4.49 3.53
C ALA A 171 -11.64 -5.84 2.82
N VAL A 172 -10.65 -5.95 1.96
CA VAL A 172 -10.24 -7.18 1.28
C VAL A 172 -8.77 -7.40 1.51
N LEU A 173 -8.41 -8.59 1.97
CA LEU A 173 -7.04 -9.10 1.99
C LEU A 173 -6.81 -9.91 0.72
N VAL A 174 -5.74 -9.62 0.00
CA VAL A 174 -5.28 -10.39 -1.16
C VAL A 174 -3.94 -11.01 -0.84
N HIS A 175 -3.80 -12.30 -1.13
CA HIS A 175 -2.56 -13.05 -1.07
C HIS A 175 -2.16 -13.49 -2.49
N LEU A 176 -0.98 -13.07 -2.91
CA LEU A 176 -0.38 -13.42 -4.19
C LEU A 176 0.86 -14.28 -3.96
N THR A 177 1.07 -15.26 -4.82
CA THR A 177 2.26 -16.13 -4.81
C THR A 177 2.98 -16.06 -6.15
N GLY A 178 4.30 -16.20 -6.14
CA GLY A 178 5.11 -16.18 -7.35
C GLY A 178 6.58 -16.49 -7.08
N SER A 179 7.40 -16.55 -8.14
CA SER A 179 8.83 -16.87 -7.98
C SER A 179 9.60 -15.88 -7.10
N PRO A 180 9.24 -14.57 -7.02
CA PRO A 180 9.87 -13.65 -6.07
C PRO A 180 9.34 -13.81 -4.62
N GLY A 181 8.48 -14.81 -4.35
CA GLY A 181 7.89 -15.07 -3.03
C GLY A 181 6.44 -14.64 -2.92
N GLU A 182 5.97 -14.51 -1.69
CA GLU A 182 4.59 -14.17 -1.38
C GLU A 182 4.41 -12.66 -1.22
N ARG A 183 3.19 -12.18 -1.52
CA ARG A 183 2.81 -10.78 -1.35
C ARG A 183 1.42 -10.70 -0.75
N PHE A 184 1.27 -9.80 0.23
CA PHE A 184 -0.01 -9.52 0.86
C PHE A 184 -0.38 -8.06 0.65
N GLY A 185 -1.66 -7.82 0.41
CA GLY A 185 -2.17 -6.46 0.29
C GLY A 185 -3.56 -6.34 0.86
N VAL A 186 -3.86 -5.18 1.42
CA VAL A 186 -5.18 -4.86 1.97
C VAL A 186 -5.72 -3.65 1.21
N GLY A 187 -6.98 -3.72 0.83
CA GLY A 187 -7.72 -2.62 0.24
C GLY A 187 -9.06 -2.43 0.94
N ALA A 188 -9.41 -1.21 1.24
CA ALA A 188 -10.68 -0.87 1.87
C ALA A 188 -11.63 -0.16 0.90
N GLY A 189 -12.92 -0.29 1.14
CA GLY A 189 -13.96 0.40 0.39
C GLY A 189 -15.29 -0.34 0.37
N PRO A 190 -16.41 0.39 0.07
CA PRO A 190 -17.75 -0.20 0.08
C PRO A 190 -17.98 -1.22 -1.03
N ALA A 191 -17.27 -1.08 -2.16
CA ALA A 191 -17.34 -2.02 -3.29
C ALA A 191 -16.24 -3.08 -3.17
N PRO A 192 -16.59 -4.36 -2.91
CA PRO A 192 -15.60 -5.41 -2.64
C PRO A 192 -14.62 -5.64 -3.80
N GLN A 193 -15.08 -5.54 -5.05
CA GLN A 193 -14.23 -5.69 -6.23
C GLN A 193 -13.19 -4.56 -6.32
N ARG A 194 -13.61 -3.32 -6.04
CA ARG A 194 -12.68 -2.17 -6.00
C ARG A 194 -11.69 -2.29 -4.85
N ALA A 195 -12.13 -2.79 -3.68
CA ALA A 195 -11.24 -3.08 -2.56
C ALA A 195 -10.22 -4.18 -2.92
N ALA A 196 -10.63 -5.24 -3.64
CA ALA A 196 -9.71 -6.29 -4.11
C ALA A 196 -8.68 -5.76 -5.13
N ALA A 197 -9.09 -4.92 -6.08
CA ALA A 197 -8.15 -4.28 -7.02
C ALA A 197 -7.14 -3.39 -6.30
N LYS A 198 -7.58 -2.56 -5.32
CA LYS A 198 -6.68 -1.77 -4.46
C LYS A 198 -5.72 -2.65 -3.67
N ALA A 199 -6.21 -3.75 -3.07
CA ALA A 199 -5.40 -4.71 -2.32
C ALA A 199 -4.32 -5.33 -3.21
N THR A 200 -4.64 -5.67 -4.45
CA THR A 200 -3.70 -6.22 -5.42
C THR A 200 -2.58 -5.22 -5.74
N LEU A 201 -2.94 -3.97 -6.04
CA LEU A 201 -1.95 -2.91 -6.28
C LEU A 201 -1.10 -2.65 -5.03
N HIS A 202 -1.69 -2.69 -3.83
CA HIS A 202 -0.96 -2.55 -2.57
C HIS A 202 0.04 -3.70 -2.36
N ALA A 203 -0.37 -4.95 -2.61
CA ALA A 203 0.52 -6.10 -2.53
C ALA A 203 1.74 -5.98 -3.45
N LEU A 204 1.55 -5.35 -4.62
CA LEU A 204 2.57 -5.23 -5.66
C LEU A 204 3.33 -3.90 -5.63
N ASN A 205 2.96 -2.93 -4.80
CA ASN A 205 3.47 -1.56 -4.85
C ASN A 205 5.01 -1.51 -4.84
N ARG A 206 5.65 -2.19 -3.87
CA ARG A 206 7.12 -2.23 -3.77
C ARG A 206 7.76 -2.93 -4.97
N TRP A 207 7.11 -3.97 -5.51
CA TRP A 207 7.60 -4.70 -6.66
C TRP A 207 7.49 -3.88 -7.96
N LEU A 208 6.38 -3.14 -8.14
CA LEU A 208 6.16 -2.23 -9.27
C LEU A 208 7.14 -1.05 -9.25
N ASP A 209 7.48 -0.53 -8.08
CA ASP A 209 8.41 0.59 -7.90
C ASP A 209 9.88 0.19 -8.17
N HIS A 210 10.20 -1.10 -8.17
CA HIS A 210 11.58 -1.56 -8.38
C HIS A 210 12.02 -1.35 -9.83
N PRO A 211 13.16 -0.68 -10.10
CA PRO A 211 13.60 -0.32 -11.45
C PRO A 211 13.73 -1.51 -12.42
N ALA A 212 14.17 -2.67 -11.91
CA ALA A 212 14.33 -3.89 -12.71
C ALA A 212 13.00 -4.48 -13.20
N ASN A 213 11.89 -4.14 -12.56
CA ASN A 213 10.55 -4.66 -12.89
C ASN A 213 9.75 -3.72 -13.81
N ARG A 214 10.28 -2.52 -14.10
CA ARG A 214 9.60 -1.56 -14.97
C ARG A 214 9.35 -2.14 -16.36
N PRO A 215 8.27 -1.71 -17.05
CA PRO A 215 7.98 -2.11 -18.41
C PRO A 215 9.18 -1.87 -19.35
N VAL A 216 9.38 -2.78 -20.30
CA VAL A 216 10.51 -2.73 -21.24
C VAL A 216 10.56 -1.43 -22.03
N SER A 217 9.39 -0.85 -22.36
CA SER A 217 9.25 0.46 -23.02
C SER A 217 9.92 1.62 -22.26
N GLN A 218 10.19 1.46 -20.97
CA GLN A 218 10.76 2.49 -20.10
C GLN A 218 12.22 2.26 -19.73
N ARG A 219 12.73 1.03 -19.86
CA ARG A 219 14.13 0.74 -19.54
C ARG A 219 15.11 1.48 -20.46
N ASN A 220 14.65 1.93 -21.61
CA ASN A 220 15.46 2.58 -22.65
C ASN A 220 15.23 4.10 -22.76
N ARG A 221 14.52 4.73 -21.85
CA ARG A 221 14.39 6.20 -21.83
C ARG A 221 15.64 6.80 -21.17
N PRO A 222 16.45 7.61 -21.87
CA PRO A 222 17.54 8.33 -21.22
C PRO A 222 16.96 9.28 -20.17
N ALA A 223 17.66 9.38 -19.04
CA ALA A 223 17.33 10.25 -17.92
C ALA A 223 17.45 11.73 -18.28
#